data_0b5e7e576b36c1daade9361732206b58
#
_entry.id   0b5e7e576b36c1daade9361732206b58
#
_cell.length_a   1.000
_cell.length_b   1.000
_cell.length_c   1.000
_cell.angle_alpha   90.00
_cell.angle_beta   90.00
_cell.angle_gamma   90.00
#
_symmetry.space_group_name_H-M   'P 1'
#
loop_
_entity.id
_entity.type
_entity.pdbx_description
1 polymer ?
#
loop_
_entity_poly.entity_id
_entity_poly.type
_entity_poly.pdbx_seq_one_letter_code
_entity_poly.pdbx_strand_id
1 'polypeptide(L)'
;MARVTILLITVALVIGVAGCAPTQYQLTISSTPNGSVITPGEGTFTYNAGKVVRLVVRSALGYRFVEWTGDVATINTVNSFSTTITMNGDCSITANFGCGC
;
A
#
# COMPACT_ATOMS: atom_id res chain seq x y z
N MET A 1 -17.25 32.85 -32.67
CA MET A 1 -17.09 32.48 -32.07
C MET A 1 -17.03 31.75 -31.37
N ALA A 2 -16.96 31.53 -31.40
CA ALA A 2 -16.84 30.94 -30.52
C ALA A 2 -16.51 30.16 -29.96
N ARG A 3 -16.27 30.22 -30.01
CA ARG A 3 -15.82 29.60 -29.23
C ARG A 3 -15.66 29.13 -28.39
N VAL A 4 -15.71 29.24 -28.46
CA VAL A 4 -15.54 28.82 -27.40
C VAL A 4 -15.63 28.06 -26.79
N THR A 5 -15.72 28.24 -27.09
CA THR A 5 -15.78 27.69 -26.20
C THR A 5 -15.73 26.72 -25.73
N ILE A 6 -15.67 26.83 -26.17
CA ILE A 6 -15.70 26.01 -25.43
C ILE A 6 -15.32 25.30 -24.84
N LEU A 7 -14.98 25.52 -25.00
CA LEU A 7 -14.72 24.94 -24.08
C LEU A 7 -14.64 24.39 -23.29
N LEU A 8 -14.58 24.70 -23.58
CA LEU A 8 -14.59 24.31 -22.46
C LEU A 8 -14.78 23.45 -21.97
N ILE A 9 -14.72 23.48 -22.40
CA ILE A 9 -14.99 22.75 -21.63
C ILE A 9 -14.78 21.81 -21.24
N THR A 10 -14.43 21.85 -21.38
CA THR A 10 -14.29 21.04 -20.61
C THR A 10 -14.07 20.40 -19.84
N VAL A 11 -13.89 20.69 -19.95
CA VAL A 11 -13.75 20.23 -18.88
C VAL A 11 -13.96 19.66 -18.05
N ALA A 12 -14.01 19.97 -18.18
CA ALA A 12 -14.29 19.62 -17.12
C ALA A 12 -14.70 18.78 -16.82
N LEU A 13 -14.67 18.68 -17.10
CA LEU A 13 -15.12 17.93 -16.52
C LEU A 13 -15.14 17.16 -16.08
N VAL A 14 -14.93 17.18 -16.22
CA VAL A 14 -15.10 16.53 -15.53
C VAL A 14 -15.28 16.27 -14.76
N ILE A 15 -15.19 16.62 -14.83
CA ILE A 15 -15.53 16.46 -13.83
C ILE A 15 -16.37 16.16 -13.30
N GLY A 16 -16.45 16.48 -13.53
CA GLY A 16 -17.65 16.51 -12.86
C GLY A 16 -18.12 15.33 -12.29
N VAL A 17 -18.18 14.59 -12.86
CA VAL A 17 -18.47 13.42 -12.25
C VAL A 17 -17.64 13.10 -11.17
N ALA A 18 -16.87 14.02 -10.92
CA ALA A 18 -15.93 13.84 -9.93
C ALA A 18 -16.40 13.26 -8.66
N GLY A 19 -17.51 13.49 -8.21
CA GLY A 19 -17.95 12.97 -6.95
C GLY A 19 -18.05 11.46 -6.87
N CYS A 20 -17.86 10.77 -7.97
CA CYS A 20 -18.01 9.33 -7.98
C CYS A 20 -16.69 8.59 -7.85
N ALA A 21 -15.57 9.27 -7.77
CA ALA A 21 -14.29 8.61 -7.65
C ALA A 21 -14.13 7.97 -6.27
N PRO A 22 -13.64 6.75 -6.18
CA PRO A 22 -13.42 6.13 -4.89
C PRO A 22 -12.26 6.79 -4.16
N THR A 23 -12.30 6.75 -2.84
CA THR A 23 -11.19 7.20 -2.01
C THR A 23 -10.07 6.17 -2.12
N GLN A 24 -8.85 6.65 -2.33
CA GLN A 24 -7.69 5.78 -2.45
C GLN A 24 -6.63 6.17 -1.45
N TYR A 25 -5.86 5.19 -1.02
CA TYR A 25 -4.77 5.37 -0.08
C TYR A 25 -3.51 4.73 -0.62
N GLN A 26 -2.37 5.23 -0.15
CA GLN A 26 -1.07 4.70 -0.55
C GLN A 26 -0.50 3.83 0.54
N LEU A 27 0.07 2.69 0.13
CA LEU A 27 0.77 1.77 1.02
C LEU A 27 2.22 1.73 0.56
N THR A 28 3.13 2.19 1.42
CA THR A 28 4.56 2.15 1.16
C THR A 28 5.16 1.01 1.96
N ILE A 29 5.84 0.11 1.28
CA ILE A 29 6.38 -1.11 1.88
C ILE A 29 7.89 -1.15 1.66
N SER A 30 8.60 -1.42 2.75
CA SER A 30 10.05 -1.59 2.71
C SER A 30 10.44 -2.77 3.59
N SER A 31 11.71 -3.17 3.52
CA SER A 31 12.23 -4.23 4.36
C SER A 31 13.63 -3.89 4.85
N THR A 32 14.00 -4.46 5.99
CA THR A 32 15.37 -4.39 6.46
C THR A 32 16.21 -5.42 5.68
N PRO A 33 17.54 -5.34 5.74
CA PRO A 33 18.38 -6.34 5.07
C PRO A 33 18.06 -7.76 5.52
N ASN A 34 18.38 -8.71 4.66
CA ASN A 34 18.26 -10.16 4.93
C ASN A 34 16.86 -10.71 4.74
N GLY A 35 16.07 -10.03 3.95
CA GLY A 35 14.76 -10.50 3.56
C GLY A 35 14.11 -9.53 2.59
N SER A 36 12.94 -9.90 2.12
CA SER A 36 12.19 -9.06 1.18
C SER A 36 10.71 -9.33 1.32
N VAL A 37 9.91 -8.39 0.82
CA VAL A 37 8.45 -8.54 0.76
C VAL A 37 8.12 -9.05 -0.65
N ILE A 38 7.50 -10.21 -0.70
CA ILE A 38 7.17 -10.87 -1.97
C ILE A 38 5.83 -10.39 -2.51
N THR A 39 4.85 -10.24 -1.62
CA THR A 39 3.49 -9.84 -2.00
C THR A 39 3.06 -8.69 -1.11
N PRO A 40 2.65 -7.60 -1.68
CA PRO A 40 2.59 -7.24 -3.08
C PRO A 40 3.95 -6.84 -3.67
N GLY A 41 4.99 -6.80 -2.87
CA GLY A 41 6.32 -6.36 -3.24
C GLY A 41 6.70 -5.15 -2.41
N GLU A 42 7.80 -4.49 -2.79
CA GLU A 42 8.28 -3.29 -2.08
C GLU A 42 8.09 -2.07 -2.96
N GLY A 43 7.89 -0.92 -2.32
CA GLY A 43 7.61 0.34 -3.00
C GLY A 43 6.30 0.92 -2.55
N THR A 44 5.72 1.79 -3.36
CA THR A 44 4.46 2.45 -3.05
C THR A 44 3.36 1.94 -3.97
N PHE A 45 2.26 1.52 -3.37
CA PHE A 45 1.11 0.98 -4.07
C PHE A 45 -0.13 1.78 -3.70
N THR A 46 -1.06 1.92 -4.64
CA THR A 46 -2.31 2.65 -4.40
C THR A 46 -3.47 1.66 -4.41
N TYR A 47 -4.30 1.74 -3.39
CA TYR A 47 -5.45 0.85 -3.22
C TYR A 47 -6.70 1.66 -2.87
N ASN A 48 -7.86 1.12 -3.18
CA ASN A 48 -9.12 1.74 -2.78
C ASN A 48 -9.31 1.58 -1.26
N ALA A 49 -9.98 2.54 -0.66
CA ALA A 49 -10.29 2.50 0.76
C ALA A 49 -11.00 1.19 1.09
N GLY A 50 -10.60 0.58 2.17
CA GLY A 50 -11.18 -0.69 2.63
C GLY A 50 -10.58 -1.93 2.00
N LYS A 51 -9.67 -1.78 1.05
CA LYS A 51 -9.03 -2.93 0.43
C LYS A 51 -8.20 -3.71 1.46
N VAL A 52 -8.36 -5.02 1.46
CA VAL A 52 -7.54 -5.91 2.28
C VAL A 52 -6.39 -6.41 1.41
N VAL A 53 -5.18 -6.06 1.79
CA VAL A 53 -3.97 -6.35 1.00
C VAL A 53 -3.20 -7.49 1.66
N ARG A 54 -2.84 -8.49 0.88
CA ARG A 54 -2.06 -9.59 1.40
C ARG A 54 -0.60 -9.22 1.50
N LEU A 55 0.03 -9.57 2.63
CA LEU A 55 1.44 -9.31 2.89
C LEU A 55 2.15 -10.65 3.10
N VAL A 56 3.13 -10.92 2.27
CA VAL A 56 3.93 -12.14 2.38
C VAL A 56 5.41 -11.76 2.24
N VAL A 57 6.23 -12.24 3.14
CA VAL A 57 7.67 -11.97 3.13
C VAL A 57 8.47 -13.25 3.03
N ARG A 58 9.73 -13.11 2.65
CA ARG A 58 10.68 -14.21 2.60
C ARG A 58 11.98 -13.75 3.26
N SER A 59 12.50 -14.54 4.18
CA SER A 59 13.78 -14.26 4.79
C SER A 59 14.90 -14.93 4.01
N ALA A 60 16.11 -14.34 4.07
CA ALA A 60 17.29 -14.95 3.49
C ALA A 60 17.70 -16.14 4.35
N LEU A 61 18.51 -17.03 3.78
CA LEU A 61 18.99 -18.21 4.48
C LEU A 61 19.73 -17.78 5.75
N GLY A 62 19.37 -18.37 6.87
CA GLY A 62 19.98 -18.04 8.16
C GLY A 62 19.32 -16.89 8.88
N TYR A 63 18.27 -16.34 8.31
CA TYR A 63 17.53 -15.21 8.90
C TYR A 63 16.06 -15.58 9.04
N ARG A 64 15.34 -14.76 9.79
CA ARG A 64 13.90 -14.97 9.97
C ARG A 64 13.18 -13.63 10.01
N PHE A 65 11.90 -13.67 9.68
CA PHE A 65 11.05 -12.51 9.82
C PHE A 65 10.75 -12.31 11.31
N VAL A 66 10.85 -11.06 11.75
CA VAL A 66 10.57 -10.71 13.14
C VAL A 66 9.18 -10.11 13.27
N GLU A 67 8.94 -8.98 12.65
CA GLU A 67 7.65 -8.32 12.73
C GLU A 67 7.55 -7.18 11.73
N TRP A 68 6.32 -6.74 11.51
CA TRP A 68 6.03 -5.52 10.76
C TRP A 68 6.06 -4.34 11.72
N THR A 69 6.59 -3.20 11.28
CA THR A 69 6.60 -1.96 12.06
C THR A 69 6.11 -0.81 11.19
N GLY A 70 5.80 0.33 11.83
CA GLY A 70 5.27 1.51 11.17
C GLY A 70 3.78 1.62 11.40
N ASP A 71 3.01 1.88 10.35
CA ASP A 71 1.57 2.08 10.46
C ASP A 71 0.86 0.73 10.43
N VAL A 72 0.95 0.00 11.53
CA VAL A 72 0.51 -1.40 11.61
C VAL A 72 -0.84 -1.62 12.28
N ALA A 73 -1.58 -0.54 12.57
CA ALA A 73 -2.83 -0.65 13.31
C ALA A 73 -3.86 -1.57 12.66
N THR A 74 -3.85 -1.67 11.34
CA THR A 74 -4.79 -2.52 10.62
C THR A 74 -4.16 -3.80 10.07
N ILE A 75 -2.96 -4.13 10.51
CA ILE A 75 -2.34 -5.41 10.18
C ILE A 75 -2.92 -6.46 11.13
N ASN A 76 -3.40 -7.57 10.55
CA ASN A 76 -4.04 -8.62 11.31
C ASN A 76 -3.09 -9.26 12.33
N THR A 77 -1.88 -9.62 11.91
CA THR A 77 -0.90 -10.22 12.80
C THR A 77 0.47 -9.66 12.44
N VAL A 78 1.02 -8.82 13.32
CA VAL A 78 2.25 -8.07 12.99
C VAL A 78 3.51 -8.93 12.97
N ASN A 79 3.49 -10.09 13.63
CA ASN A 79 4.66 -10.95 13.67
C ASN A 79 4.51 -12.21 12.81
N SER A 80 3.61 -12.19 11.86
CA SER A 80 3.45 -13.29 10.91
C SER A 80 4.04 -12.94 9.55
N PHE A 81 4.76 -13.88 8.95
CA PHE A 81 5.34 -13.68 7.62
C PHE A 81 4.27 -13.70 6.52
N SER A 82 3.05 -14.05 6.87
CA SER A 82 1.92 -14.04 5.93
C SER A 82 0.71 -13.49 6.68
N THR A 83 0.28 -12.29 6.31
CA THR A 83 -0.80 -11.61 7.00
C THR A 83 -1.50 -10.66 6.03
N THR A 84 -2.36 -9.79 6.55
CA THR A 84 -3.08 -8.81 5.73
C THR A 84 -3.07 -7.45 6.41
N ILE A 85 -3.22 -6.40 5.60
CA ILE A 85 -3.43 -5.05 6.09
C ILE A 85 -4.68 -4.49 5.41
N THR A 86 -5.49 -3.75 6.16
CA THR A 86 -6.69 -3.11 5.61
C THR A 86 -6.40 -1.63 5.40
N MET A 87 -6.71 -1.14 4.20
CA MET A 87 -6.38 0.23 3.82
C MET A 87 -7.45 1.21 4.30
N ASN A 88 -7.24 1.76 5.48
CA ASN A 88 -8.12 2.79 6.05
C ASN A 88 -7.45 4.17 6.07
N GLY A 89 -6.29 4.29 5.46
CA GLY A 89 -5.53 5.54 5.39
C GLY A 89 -4.21 5.25 4.70
N ASP A 90 -3.40 6.29 4.48
CA ASP A 90 -2.06 6.09 3.94
C ASP A 90 -1.22 5.40 5.00
N CYS A 91 -0.47 4.38 4.60
CA CYS A 91 0.33 3.60 5.52
C CYS A 91 1.75 3.43 4.98
N SER A 92 2.71 3.42 5.90
CA SER A 92 4.10 3.11 5.58
C SER A 92 4.54 2.04 6.56
N ILE A 93 4.93 0.89 6.06
CA ILE A 93 5.28 -0.26 6.89
C ILE A 93 6.63 -0.83 6.47
N THR A 94 7.29 -1.49 7.42
CA THR A 94 8.60 -2.10 7.20
C THR A 94 8.57 -3.53 7.73
N ALA A 95 9.04 -4.45 6.89
CA ALA A 95 9.23 -5.83 7.30
C ALA A 95 10.63 -5.95 7.92
N ASN A 96 10.70 -6.46 9.13
CA ASN A 96 11.95 -6.55 9.88
C ASN A 96 12.43 -8.00 9.97
N PHE A 97 13.70 -8.20 9.66
CA PHE A 97 14.33 -9.53 9.69
C PHE A 97 15.47 -9.54 10.68
N GLY A 98 15.70 -10.70 11.27
CA GLY A 98 16.76 -10.88 12.24
C GLY A 98 17.43 -12.23 12.09
N CYS A 99 18.44 -12.47 12.92
CA CYS A 99 19.16 -13.73 12.90
C CYS A 99 18.22 -14.88 13.24
N GLY A 100 18.27 -15.93 12.45
CA GLY A 100 17.43 -17.11 12.65
C GLY A 100 18.03 -18.16 13.55
N CYS A 101 19.15 -17.88 14.18
CA CYS A 101 19.85 -18.85 15.04
C CYS A 101 19.22 -19.04 16.44
#